data_be7001c1915ede99c1320594a0000b3e
#
_entry.id   be7001c1915ede99c1320594a0000b3e
#
_cell.length_a   1.000
_cell.length_b   1.000
_cell.length_c   1.000
_cell.angle_alpha   90.00
_cell.angle_beta   90.00
_cell.angle_gamma   90.00
#
_symmetry.space_group_name_H-M   'P 1'
#
loop_
_entity.id
_entity.type
_entity.pdbx_description
1 polymer ?
#
loop_
_entity_poly.entity_id
_entity_poly.type
_entity_poly.pdbx_seq_one_letter_code
_entity_poly.pdbx_strand_id
1 'polypeptide(L)'
;MADIELRFHHDMLTLSAPISYVLEKQGVDVAEDLEFVNLLEPDTVRDALKMQLTAGAQCLVANTEGICASRLAHKRMEDRQAEIAQAAVKVARECSPQHLICEIGPTGLPLDPSSKASVKQSVGQYAAAARALGDEGVDAFLLNGMDGVCDMRCAIEGVRSVSARPIFASFDVDGQGMVEGHGIMLADAISQLRDGADVYGFTTSADPVSAADTSRAAAQA
;
A
#
# COMPACT_ATOMS: atom_id res chain seq x y z
N MET A 1 6.85 -11.98 18.67
CA MET A 1 6.64 -12.45 17.28
C MET A 1 7.95 -12.30 16.55
N ALA A 2 8.26 -13.16 15.57
CA ALA A 2 9.43 -12.95 14.72
C ALA A 2 9.22 -11.68 13.91
N ASP A 3 10.32 -10.93 13.68
CA ASP A 3 10.31 -9.73 12.86
C ASP A 3 9.89 -10.08 11.42
N ILE A 4 9.05 -9.27 10.79
CA ILE A 4 8.63 -9.49 9.42
C ILE A 4 9.82 -9.50 8.47
N GLU A 5 10.84 -8.66 8.74
CA GLU A 5 12.07 -8.58 7.96
C GLU A 5 12.83 -9.91 7.93
N LEU A 6 12.87 -10.63 9.03
CA LEU A 6 13.49 -11.97 9.08
C LEU A 6 12.64 -13.01 8.34
N ARG A 7 11.34 -12.80 8.23
CA ARG A 7 10.41 -13.78 7.67
C ARG A 7 10.33 -13.72 6.16
N PHE A 8 10.21 -12.54 5.55
CA PHE A 8 10.00 -12.45 4.10
C PHE A 8 11.24 -12.89 3.28
N HIS A 9 12.40 -13.03 3.91
CA HIS A 9 13.58 -13.63 3.27
C HIS A 9 13.56 -15.16 3.24
N HIS A 10 12.74 -15.81 4.06
CA HIS A 10 12.75 -17.27 4.24
C HIS A 10 11.39 -17.92 4.10
N ASP A 11 10.31 -17.18 4.35
CA ASP A 11 8.94 -17.68 4.36
C ASP A 11 8.14 -17.13 3.19
N MET A 12 7.21 -17.93 2.68
CA MET A 12 6.12 -17.42 1.85
C MET A 12 5.04 -16.89 2.78
N LEU A 13 4.87 -15.58 2.83
CA LEU A 13 3.85 -14.92 3.64
C LEU A 13 2.60 -14.61 2.82
N THR A 14 1.42 -14.96 3.37
CA THR A 14 0.15 -14.63 2.75
C THR A 14 -0.36 -13.29 3.26
N LEU A 15 -0.54 -12.32 2.35
CA LEU A 15 -1.18 -11.03 2.64
C LEU A 15 -2.69 -11.18 2.56
N SER A 16 -3.41 -10.35 3.33
CA SER A 16 -4.86 -10.21 3.17
C SER A 16 -5.19 -9.62 1.80
N ALA A 17 -6.37 -9.97 1.27
CA ALA A 17 -6.89 -9.35 0.05
C ALA A 17 -7.33 -7.89 0.30
N PRO A 18 -7.55 -7.07 -0.76
CA PRO A 18 -8.12 -5.74 -0.59
C PRO A 18 -9.42 -5.76 0.20
N ILE A 19 -9.47 -4.98 1.27
CA ILE A 19 -10.62 -4.96 2.18
C ILE A 19 -11.85 -4.31 1.54
N SER A 20 -11.66 -3.42 0.58
CA SER A 20 -12.71 -2.68 -0.13
C SER A 20 -13.81 -3.60 -0.65
N TYR A 21 -13.44 -4.74 -1.25
CA TYR A 21 -14.41 -5.71 -1.75
C TYR A 21 -15.32 -6.28 -0.64
N VAL A 22 -14.76 -6.56 0.52
CA VAL A 22 -15.53 -7.09 1.66
C VAL A 22 -16.45 -6.01 2.22
N LEU A 23 -15.94 -4.79 2.38
CA LEU A 23 -16.71 -3.64 2.87
C LEU A 23 -17.87 -3.29 1.94
N GLU A 24 -17.64 -3.30 0.62
CA GLU A 24 -18.70 -3.10 -0.37
C GLU A 24 -19.82 -4.13 -0.22
N LYS A 25 -19.49 -5.40 -0.02
CA LYS A 25 -20.48 -6.47 0.23
C LYS A 25 -21.23 -6.29 1.54
N GLN A 26 -20.67 -5.57 2.49
CA GLN A 26 -21.33 -5.21 3.76
C GLN A 26 -22.14 -3.91 3.66
N GLY A 27 -22.18 -3.28 2.49
CA GLY A 27 -22.98 -2.08 2.22
C GLY A 27 -22.25 -0.76 2.42
N VAL A 28 -20.94 -0.79 2.62
CA VAL A 28 -20.12 0.46 2.66
C VAL A 28 -19.97 1.01 1.26
N ASP A 29 -20.19 2.29 1.07
CA ASP A 29 -19.85 3.01 -0.16
C ASP A 29 -18.34 3.25 -0.21
N VAL A 30 -17.61 2.27 -0.76
CA VAL A 30 -16.15 2.31 -0.79
C VAL A 30 -15.59 3.44 -1.67
N ALA A 31 -16.39 3.96 -2.61
CA ALA A 31 -15.97 5.09 -3.43
C ALA A 31 -15.98 6.41 -2.64
N GLU A 32 -16.87 6.50 -1.66
CA GLU A 32 -17.07 7.72 -0.86
C GLU A 32 -16.43 7.61 0.53
N ASP A 33 -16.49 6.44 1.17
CA ASP A 33 -16.28 6.32 2.61
C ASP A 33 -15.15 5.36 3.00
N LEU A 34 -14.32 4.84 2.06
CA LEU A 34 -13.39 3.74 2.33
C LEU A 34 -12.46 4.01 3.54
N GLU A 35 -11.84 5.17 3.62
CA GLU A 35 -10.96 5.52 4.74
C GLU A 35 -11.76 5.99 5.97
N PHE A 36 -12.96 6.57 5.74
CA PHE A 36 -13.81 7.06 6.83
C PHE A 36 -14.45 5.99 7.65
N VAL A 37 -14.75 4.84 7.04
CA VAL A 37 -15.37 3.73 7.74
C VAL A 37 -14.55 3.29 8.96
N ASN A 38 -13.22 3.53 8.96
CA ASN A 38 -12.37 3.29 10.12
C ASN A 38 -12.80 4.07 11.37
N LEU A 39 -13.41 5.25 11.18
CA LEU A 39 -13.92 6.10 12.25
C LEU A 39 -15.41 5.87 12.51
N LEU A 40 -16.19 5.73 11.44
CA LEU A 40 -17.64 5.68 11.53
C LEU A 40 -18.16 4.31 11.95
N GLU A 41 -17.54 3.25 11.40
CA GLU A 41 -17.97 1.87 11.60
C GLU A 41 -16.77 0.94 11.86
N PRO A 42 -15.99 1.18 12.94
CA PRO A 42 -14.78 0.40 13.22
C PRO A 42 -15.07 -1.10 13.42
N ASP A 43 -16.28 -1.45 13.86
CA ASP A 43 -16.70 -2.85 14.02
C ASP A 43 -16.89 -3.55 12.67
N THR A 44 -17.45 -2.85 11.66
CA THR A 44 -17.59 -3.35 10.29
C THR A 44 -16.20 -3.62 9.69
N VAL A 45 -15.24 -2.70 9.86
CA VAL A 45 -13.85 -2.88 9.43
C VAL A 45 -13.19 -4.06 10.15
N ARG A 46 -13.36 -4.15 11.46
CA ARG A 46 -12.82 -5.24 12.30
C ARG A 46 -13.33 -6.60 11.84
N ASP A 47 -14.61 -6.72 11.56
CA ASP A 47 -15.21 -7.98 11.11
C ASP A 47 -14.69 -8.38 9.72
N ALA A 48 -14.55 -7.42 8.79
CA ALA A 48 -13.95 -7.66 7.49
C ALA A 48 -12.48 -8.14 7.61
N LEU A 49 -11.68 -7.51 8.47
CA LEU A 49 -10.29 -7.90 8.73
C LEU A 49 -10.18 -9.28 9.39
N LYS A 50 -11.07 -9.62 10.34
CA LYS A 50 -11.11 -10.95 10.95
C LYS A 50 -11.47 -12.05 9.96
N MET A 51 -12.32 -11.76 8.98
CA MET A 51 -12.61 -12.70 7.90
C MET A 51 -11.34 -13.04 7.10
N GLN A 52 -10.49 -12.05 6.82
CA GLN A 52 -9.21 -12.25 6.13
C GLN A 52 -8.25 -13.14 6.94
N LEU A 53 -8.15 -12.90 8.26
CA LEU A 53 -7.34 -13.75 9.15
C LEU A 53 -7.89 -15.19 9.22
N THR A 54 -9.20 -15.34 9.27
CA THR A 54 -9.85 -16.66 9.26
C THR A 54 -9.61 -17.41 7.96
N ALA A 55 -9.51 -16.67 6.84
CA ALA A 55 -9.15 -17.22 5.53
C ALA A 55 -7.67 -17.60 5.41
N GLY A 56 -6.83 -17.28 6.40
CA GLY A 56 -5.43 -17.69 6.48
C GLY A 56 -4.41 -16.62 6.18
N ALA A 57 -4.79 -15.34 6.14
CA ALA A 57 -3.84 -14.24 6.01
C ALA A 57 -2.90 -14.21 7.22
N GLN A 58 -1.59 -14.14 6.97
CA GLN A 58 -0.55 -14.00 7.99
C GLN A 58 -0.17 -12.53 8.19
N CYS A 59 -0.19 -11.77 7.09
CA CYS A 59 0.01 -10.33 7.07
C CYS A 59 -1.33 -9.66 6.79
N LEU A 60 -1.82 -8.89 7.75
CA LEU A 60 -3.06 -8.13 7.60
C LEU A 60 -2.72 -6.76 7.02
N VAL A 61 -3.37 -6.40 5.92
CA VAL A 61 -3.26 -5.06 5.33
C VAL A 61 -4.37 -4.18 5.90
N ALA A 62 -4.00 -3.07 6.53
CA ALA A 62 -4.94 -2.11 7.10
C ALA A 62 -5.68 -1.33 6.00
N ASN A 63 -6.86 -0.83 6.34
CA ASN A 63 -7.66 0.01 5.43
C ASN A 63 -7.11 1.44 5.37
N THR A 64 -6.02 1.65 4.62
CA THR A 64 -5.24 2.90 4.60
C THR A 64 -4.77 3.33 3.19
N GLU A 65 -5.24 2.71 2.13
CA GLU A 65 -4.80 3.00 0.75
C GLU A 65 -4.89 4.48 0.40
N GLY A 66 -6.05 5.11 0.62
CA GLY A 66 -6.32 6.51 0.28
C GLY A 66 -5.90 7.53 1.35
N ILE A 67 -4.99 7.17 2.26
CA ILE A 67 -4.65 7.99 3.44
C ILE A 67 -3.88 9.27 3.11
N CYS A 68 -3.38 9.47 1.90
CA CYS A 68 -2.72 10.71 1.51
C CYS A 68 -3.64 11.92 1.68
N ALA A 69 -3.13 13.01 2.28
CA ALA A 69 -3.93 14.21 2.53
C ALA A 69 -4.58 14.77 1.26
N SER A 70 -3.90 14.69 0.12
CA SER A 70 -4.44 15.06 -1.20
C SER A 70 -5.67 14.24 -1.60
N ARG A 71 -5.72 12.94 -1.28
CA ARG A 71 -6.89 12.08 -1.50
C ARG A 71 -8.03 12.46 -0.56
N LEU A 72 -7.72 12.64 0.73
CA LEU A 72 -8.69 13.05 1.75
C LEU A 72 -9.28 14.45 1.48
N ALA A 73 -8.54 15.35 0.80
CA ALA A 73 -9.00 16.68 0.45
C ALA A 73 -10.23 16.67 -0.48
N HIS A 74 -10.41 15.64 -1.31
CA HIS A 74 -11.62 15.47 -2.11
C HIS A 74 -12.88 15.37 -1.25
N LYS A 75 -12.73 14.94 -0.01
CA LYS A 75 -13.80 14.84 1.00
C LYS A 75 -13.72 15.93 2.07
N ARG A 76 -12.81 16.92 1.93
CA ARG A 76 -12.52 17.97 2.92
C ARG A 76 -12.10 17.43 4.28
N MET A 77 -11.27 16.40 4.27
CA MET A 77 -10.86 15.66 5.46
C MET A 77 -9.33 15.55 5.61
N GLU A 78 -8.60 16.33 4.84
CA GLU A 78 -7.14 16.39 4.88
C GLU A 78 -6.59 16.69 6.29
N ASP A 79 -7.29 17.53 7.05
CA ASP A 79 -6.94 17.88 8.44
C ASP A 79 -7.14 16.73 9.44
N ARG A 80 -7.89 15.69 9.04
CA ARG A 80 -8.15 14.50 9.88
C ARG A 80 -7.28 13.30 9.49
N GLN A 81 -6.28 13.47 8.64
CA GLN A 81 -5.41 12.40 8.17
C GLN A 81 -4.86 11.53 9.33
N ALA A 82 -4.31 12.17 10.36
CA ALA A 82 -3.73 11.44 11.49
C ALA A 82 -4.79 10.65 12.28
N GLU A 83 -5.98 11.22 12.48
CA GLU A 83 -7.08 10.57 13.19
C GLU A 83 -7.56 9.32 12.44
N ILE A 84 -7.75 9.43 11.12
CA ILE A 84 -8.18 8.33 10.25
C ILE A 84 -7.12 7.23 10.22
N ALA A 85 -5.85 7.60 10.03
CA ALA A 85 -4.72 6.68 9.99
C ALA A 85 -4.60 5.88 11.29
N GLN A 86 -4.64 6.54 12.42
CA GLN A 86 -4.52 5.90 13.74
C GLN A 86 -5.72 5.00 14.05
N ALA A 87 -6.93 5.39 13.64
CA ALA A 87 -8.12 4.54 13.79
C ALA A 87 -7.98 3.24 13.00
N ALA A 88 -7.50 3.32 11.74
CA ALA A 88 -7.26 2.14 10.91
C ALA A 88 -6.23 1.19 11.54
N VAL A 89 -5.07 1.72 11.97
CA VAL A 89 -4.01 0.94 12.63
C VAL A 89 -4.54 0.28 13.90
N LYS A 90 -5.28 1.02 14.74
CA LYS A 90 -5.86 0.51 15.98
C LYS A 90 -6.81 -0.65 15.70
N VAL A 91 -7.79 -0.47 14.80
CA VAL A 91 -8.77 -1.52 14.47
C VAL A 91 -8.08 -2.77 13.95
N ALA A 92 -7.08 -2.62 13.08
CA ALA A 92 -6.33 -3.74 12.54
C ALA A 92 -5.51 -4.46 13.64
N ARG A 93 -4.88 -3.74 14.55
CA ARG A 93 -4.14 -4.33 15.69
C ARG A 93 -5.04 -5.07 16.67
N GLU A 94 -6.26 -4.60 16.92
CA GLU A 94 -7.25 -5.29 17.75
C GLU A 94 -7.62 -6.68 17.21
N CYS A 95 -7.43 -6.93 15.90
CA CYS A 95 -7.59 -8.25 15.29
C CYS A 95 -6.44 -9.22 15.63
N SER A 96 -5.36 -8.75 16.26
CA SER A 96 -4.19 -9.55 16.65
C SER A 96 -3.51 -10.31 15.50
N PRO A 97 -3.20 -9.66 14.35
CA PRO A 97 -2.52 -10.31 13.24
C PRO A 97 -1.09 -10.72 13.62
N GLN A 98 -0.51 -11.66 12.86
CA GLN A 98 0.92 -11.97 12.99
C GLN A 98 1.77 -10.76 12.58
N HIS A 99 1.41 -10.10 11.46
CA HIS A 99 2.03 -8.88 11.00
C HIS A 99 0.96 -7.90 10.51
N LEU A 100 1.17 -6.62 10.78
CA LEU A 100 0.33 -5.54 10.27
C LEU A 100 1.10 -4.72 9.24
N ILE A 101 0.55 -4.63 8.04
CA ILE A 101 1.05 -3.83 6.93
C ILE A 101 0.11 -2.65 6.72
N CYS A 102 0.65 -1.45 6.60
CA CYS A 102 -0.12 -0.28 6.22
C CYS A 102 0.08 0.00 4.73
N GLU A 103 -1.01 0.02 3.98
CA GLU A 103 -1.02 0.34 2.56
C GLU A 103 -1.07 1.85 2.35
N ILE A 104 -0.29 2.35 1.41
CA ILE A 104 -0.33 3.73 0.92
C ILE A 104 -0.44 3.67 -0.60
N GLY A 105 -1.54 4.17 -1.12
CA GLY A 105 -1.78 4.30 -2.56
C GLY A 105 -1.27 5.64 -3.12
N PRO A 106 -1.45 5.88 -4.44
CA PRO A 106 -1.01 7.09 -5.10
C PRO A 106 -1.64 8.36 -4.49
N THR A 107 -0.91 9.48 -4.56
CA THR A 107 -1.42 10.77 -4.06
C THR A 107 -2.60 11.29 -4.87
N GLY A 108 -2.79 10.83 -6.10
CA GLY A 108 -3.77 11.38 -7.05
C GLY A 108 -3.43 12.77 -7.57
N LEU A 109 -2.28 13.33 -7.21
CA LEU A 109 -1.81 14.61 -7.73
C LEU A 109 -0.98 14.41 -9.01
N PRO A 110 -1.11 15.34 -9.97
CA PRO A 110 -0.23 15.33 -11.14
C PRO A 110 1.24 15.45 -10.71
N LEU A 111 2.07 14.54 -11.18
CA LEU A 111 3.51 14.54 -10.93
C LEU A 111 4.27 14.92 -12.21
N ASP A 112 5.01 16.02 -12.17
CA ASP A 112 5.97 16.40 -13.21
C ASP A 112 7.38 15.99 -12.76
N PRO A 113 7.98 14.93 -13.35
CA PRO A 113 9.32 14.47 -12.99
C PRO A 113 10.43 15.49 -13.24
N SER A 114 10.20 16.45 -14.13
CA SER A 114 11.18 17.51 -14.45
C SER A 114 11.14 18.68 -13.44
N SER A 115 10.06 18.78 -12.68
CA SER A 115 9.85 19.85 -11.70
C SER A 115 10.27 19.42 -10.29
N LYS A 116 11.35 19.99 -9.77
CA LYS A 116 11.80 19.76 -8.39
C LYS A 116 10.71 20.08 -7.36
N ALA A 117 9.87 21.08 -7.64
CA ALA A 117 8.77 21.44 -6.74
C ALA A 117 7.69 20.37 -6.70
N SER A 118 7.31 19.83 -7.88
CA SER A 118 6.34 18.74 -7.98
C SER A 118 6.83 17.48 -7.28
N VAL A 119 8.07 17.06 -7.55
CA VAL A 119 8.71 15.90 -6.89
C VAL A 119 8.74 16.10 -5.37
N LYS A 120 9.19 17.25 -4.88
CA LYS A 120 9.22 17.55 -3.45
C LYS A 120 7.82 17.52 -2.81
N GLN A 121 6.81 18.00 -3.51
CA GLN A 121 5.43 17.96 -3.04
C GLN A 121 4.95 16.51 -2.90
N SER A 122 5.17 15.67 -3.90
CA SER A 122 4.79 14.24 -3.87
C SER A 122 5.50 13.52 -2.73
N VAL A 123 6.82 13.65 -2.59
CA VAL A 123 7.61 13.09 -1.47
C VAL A 123 7.02 13.55 -0.11
N GLY A 124 6.67 14.83 0.01
CA GLY A 124 6.07 15.39 1.22
C GLY A 124 4.73 14.78 1.58
N GLN A 125 3.87 14.48 0.60
CA GLN A 125 2.58 13.80 0.80
C GLN A 125 2.77 12.39 1.35
N TYR A 126 3.66 11.60 0.76
CA TYR A 126 3.96 10.24 1.22
C TYR A 126 4.61 10.24 2.61
N ALA A 127 5.53 11.17 2.88
CA ALA A 127 6.11 11.34 4.21
C ALA A 127 5.05 11.69 5.26
N ALA A 128 4.08 12.54 4.92
CA ALA A 128 2.98 12.90 5.82
C ALA A 128 2.07 11.69 6.10
N ALA A 129 1.74 10.90 5.06
CA ALA A 129 0.94 9.69 5.20
C ALA A 129 1.62 8.66 6.11
N ALA A 130 2.89 8.35 5.86
CA ALA A 130 3.65 7.41 6.70
C ALA A 130 3.78 7.89 8.15
N ARG A 131 4.00 9.20 8.37
CA ARG A 131 4.04 9.79 9.71
C ARG A 131 2.70 9.70 10.42
N ALA A 132 1.59 9.88 9.71
CA ALA A 132 0.25 9.76 10.27
C ALA A 132 -0.07 8.34 10.72
N LEU A 133 0.36 7.33 9.95
CA LEU A 133 0.25 5.90 10.29
C LEU A 133 1.13 5.55 11.50
N GLY A 134 2.33 6.13 11.57
CA GLY A 134 3.30 5.88 12.64
C GLY A 134 3.97 4.52 12.54
N ASP A 135 5.01 4.32 13.35
CA ASP A 135 5.75 3.05 13.42
C ASP A 135 5.22 2.11 14.51
N GLU A 136 4.51 2.65 15.50
CA GLU A 136 3.99 1.86 16.60
C GLU A 136 2.85 0.95 16.13
N GLY A 137 3.11 -0.33 16.20
CA GLY A 137 2.14 -1.32 15.77
C GLY A 137 2.11 -1.57 14.26
N VAL A 138 2.97 -0.95 13.46
CA VAL A 138 3.13 -1.21 12.02
C VAL A 138 4.40 -2.03 11.79
N ASP A 139 4.30 -3.12 11.05
CA ASP A 139 5.45 -4.00 10.77
C ASP A 139 6.10 -3.69 9.42
N ALA A 140 5.32 -3.22 8.43
CA ALA A 140 5.80 -2.81 7.11
C ALA A 140 4.83 -1.83 6.45
N PHE A 141 5.30 -1.12 5.42
CA PHE A 141 4.48 -0.32 4.50
C PHE A 141 4.35 -1.02 3.17
N LEU A 142 3.15 -1.02 2.59
CA LEU A 142 2.88 -1.46 1.23
C LEU A 142 2.59 -0.23 0.37
N LEU A 143 3.48 0.07 -0.57
CA LEU A 143 3.28 1.09 -1.59
C LEU A 143 2.66 0.41 -2.80
N ASN A 144 1.38 0.64 -3.05
CA ASN A 144 0.62 -0.12 -4.04
C ASN A 144 -0.02 0.78 -5.09
N GLY A 145 0.02 0.36 -6.36
CA GLY A 145 -0.64 1.03 -7.48
C GLY A 145 -0.06 2.41 -7.82
N MET A 146 1.22 2.66 -7.57
CA MET A 146 1.85 3.95 -7.85
C MET A 146 1.86 4.26 -9.35
N ASP A 147 1.71 5.55 -9.67
CA ASP A 147 1.65 6.06 -11.05
C ASP A 147 3.06 6.10 -11.68
N GLY A 148 3.60 4.91 -11.92
CA GLY A 148 4.89 4.70 -12.55
C GLY A 148 6.11 4.86 -11.65
N VAL A 149 7.30 4.76 -12.26
CA VAL A 149 8.60 4.71 -11.55
C VAL A 149 8.89 5.97 -10.76
N CYS A 150 8.53 7.15 -11.29
CA CYS A 150 8.81 8.42 -10.61
C CYS A 150 7.98 8.57 -9.36
N ASP A 151 6.69 8.20 -9.41
CA ASP A 151 5.80 8.28 -8.26
C ASP A 151 6.21 7.26 -7.18
N MET A 152 6.51 6.02 -7.59
CA MET A 152 7.04 5.01 -6.68
C MET A 152 8.32 5.48 -5.98
N ARG A 153 9.24 6.14 -6.70
CA ARG A 153 10.45 6.71 -6.10
C ARG A 153 10.13 7.78 -5.07
N CYS A 154 9.17 8.67 -5.37
CA CYS A 154 8.71 9.68 -4.43
C CYS A 154 8.08 9.04 -3.18
N ALA A 155 7.30 7.98 -3.35
CA ALA A 155 6.68 7.25 -2.26
C ALA A 155 7.72 6.59 -1.35
N ILE A 156 8.69 5.88 -1.92
CA ILE A 156 9.80 5.26 -1.20
C ILE A 156 10.61 6.32 -0.43
N GLU A 157 11.01 7.40 -1.09
CA GLU A 157 11.78 8.50 -0.46
C GLU A 157 10.97 9.14 0.68
N GLY A 158 9.68 9.37 0.47
CA GLY A 158 8.79 9.93 1.48
C GLY A 158 8.70 9.05 2.72
N VAL A 159 8.41 7.77 2.56
CA VAL A 159 8.32 6.82 3.68
C VAL A 159 9.67 6.68 4.39
N ARG A 160 10.77 6.47 3.66
CA ARG A 160 12.13 6.34 4.23
C ARG A 160 12.58 7.58 5.01
N SER A 161 12.08 8.77 4.66
CA SER A 161 12.43 10.00 5.38
C SER A 161 11.90 10.05 6.81
N VAL A 162 10.93 9.19 7.15
CA VAL A 162 10.20 9.22 8.44
C VAL A 162 10.12 7.88 9.15
N SER A 163 10.40 6.77 8.46
CA SER A 163 10.32 5.41 9.00
C SER A 163 11.46 4.53 8.49
N ALA A 164 11.93 3.62 9.36
CA ALA A 164 12.87 2.56 9.03
C ALA A 164 12.19 1.19 8.79
N ARG A 165 10.86 1.14 8.82
CA ARG A 165 10.12 -0.11 8.58
C ARG A 165 10.31 -0.60 7.15
N PRO A 166 10.25 -1.93 6.93
CA PRO A 166 10.29 -2.49 5.58
C PRO A 166 9.25 -1.88 4.64
N ILE A 167 9.65 -1.69 3.39
CA ILE A 167 8.79 -1.20 2.30
C ILE A 167 8.60 -2.30 1.28
N PHE A 168 7.34 -2.64 1.01
CA PHE A 168 6.91 -3.50 -0.08
C PHE A 168 6.36 -2.60 -1.18
N ALA A 169 6.96 -2.63 -2.36
CA ALA A 169 6.59 -1.80 -3.50
C ALA A 169 5.92 -2.65 -4.58
N SER A 170 4.69 -2.32 -4.94
CA SER A 170 3.87 -3.06 -5.89
C SER A 170 3.39 -2.16 -7.02
N PHE A 171 3.58 -2.59 -8.26
CA PHE A 171 3.06 -1.94 -9.46
C PHE A 171 1.83 -2.67 -9.98
N ASP A 172 0.89 -1.95 -10.57
CA ASP A 172 -0.16 -2.54 -11.38
C ASP A 172 0.41 -2.86 -12.76
N VAL A 173 0.24 -4.11 -13.20
CA VAL A 173 0.77 -4.57 -14.49
C VAL A 173 -0.30 -5.26 -15.33
N ASP A 174 -0.21 -5.09 -16.64
CA ASP A 174 -1.04 -5.76 -17.61
C ASP A 174 -0.65 -7.24 -17.82
N GLY A 175 -1.39 -7.94 -18.69
CA GLY A 175 -1.14 -9.34 -19.01
C GLY A 175 0.18 -9.62 -19.74
N GLN A 176 0.92 -8.60 -20.15
CA GLN A 176 2.25 -8.70 -20.77
C GLN A 176 3.38 -8.36 -19.78
N GLY A 177 3.05 -8.03 -18.52
CA GLY A 177 4.01 -7.64 -17.51
C GLY A 177 4.53 -6.21 -17.64
N MET A 178 3.81 -5.35 -18.36
CA MET A 178 4.11 -3.93 -18.46
C MET A 178 3.39 -3.16 -17.35
N VAL A 179 4.07 -2.18 -16.77
CA VAL A 179 3.46 -1.24 -15.81
C VAL A 179 2.35 -0.48 -16.51
N GLU A 180 1.13 -0.57 -15.97
CA GLU A 180 -0.06 -0.01 -16.60
C GLU A 180 0.09 1.49 -16.87
N GLY A 181 -0.25 1.91 -18.10
CA GLY A 181 -0.18 3.30 -18.53
C GLY A 181 1.23 3.86 -18.83
N HIS A 182 2.32 3.10 -18.58
CA HIS A 182 3.69 3.63 -18.64
C HIS A 182 4.57 3.04 -19.73
N GLY A 183 4.14 1.95 -20.39
CA GLY A 183 4.90 1.34 -21.49
C GLY A 183 6.30 0.85 -21.12
N ILE A 184 6.52 0.51 -19.84
CA ILE A 184 7.77 -0.04 -19.30
C ILE A 184 7.53 -1.42 -18.72
N MET A 185 8.43 -2.35 -18.95
CA MET A 185 8.37 -3.67 -18.33
C MET A 185 8.61 -3.56 -16.81
N LEU A 186 7.92 -4.41 -16.03
CA LEU A 186 8.08 -4.44 -14.58
C LEU A 186 9.54 -4.64 -14.15
N ALA A 187 10.28 -5.53 -14.83
CA ALA A 187 11.69 -5.77 -14.56
C ALA A 187 12.55 -4.50 -14.72
N ASP A 188 12.29 -3.71 -15.77
CA ASP A 188 12.99 -2.44 -16.01
C ASP A 188 12.60 -1.37 -14.98
N ALA A 189 11.34 -1.35 -14.55
CA ALA A 189 10.86 -0.46 -13.50
C ALA A 189 11.54 -0.77 -12.16
N ILE A 190 11.61 -2.04 -11.77
CA ILE A 190 12.31 -2.50 -10.56
C ILE A 190 13.80 -2.13 -10.63
N SER A 191 14.46 -2.39 -11.77
CA SER A 191 15.88 -2.06 -11.95
C SER A 191 16.19 -0.58 -11.73
N GLN A 192 15.25 0.32 -12.06
CA GLN A 192 15.39 1.76 -11.82
C GLN A 192 15.23 2.18 -10.35
N LEU A 193 14.68 1.30 -9.51
CA LEU A 193 14.38 1.55 -8.09
C LEU A 193 15.22 0.70 -7.14
N ARG A 194 16.16 -0.06 -7.64
CA ARG A 194 16.87 -1.21 -7.07
C ARG A 194 17.12 -1.18 -5.56
N ASP A 195 17.52 -0.07 -4.98
CA ASP A 195 17.90 0.04 -3.56
C ASP A 195 16.85 0.79 -2.72
N GLY A 196 15.65 1.00 -3.25
CA GLY A 196 14.62 1.83 -2.60
C GLY A 196 13.73 1.07 -1.62
N ALA A 197 13.21 -0.08 -2.03
CA ALA A 197 12.31 -0.92 -1.25
C ALA A 197 12.94 -2.27 -0.89
N ASP A 198 12.41 -2.92 0.15
CA ASP A 198 12.91 -4.22 0.63
C ASP A 198 12.33 -5.37 -0.17
N VAL A 199 11.11 -5.19 -0.71
CA VAL A 199 10.42 -6.17 -1.56
C VAL A 199 9.78 -5.45 -2.72
N TYR A 200 9.93 -6.01 -3.92
CA TYR A 200 9.22 -5.57 -5.12
C TYR A 200 8.21 -6.63 -5.58
N GLY A 201 7.07 -6.18 -6.06
CA GLY A 201 6.01 -7.04 -6.53
C GLY A 201 5.06 -6.33 -7.52
N PHE A 202 3.96 -6.97 -7.77
CA PHE A 202 2.95 -6.44 -8.69
C PHE A 202 1.55 -6.94 -8.36
N THR A 203 0.56 -6.17 -8.78
CA THR A 203 -0.85 -6.53 -8.86
C THR A 203 -1.23 -6.67 -10.32
N THR A 204 -2.02 -7.68 -10.68
CA THR A 204 -2.48 -7.88 -12.05
C THR A 204 -3.85 -8.54 -12.10
N SER A 205 -4.62 -8.20 -13.13
CA SER A 205 -5.85 -8.90 -13.50
C SER A 205 -5.63 -10.01 -14.53
N ALA A 206 -4.36 -10.27 -14.92
CA ALA A 206 -4.00 -11.31 -15.86
C ALA A 206 -4.28 -12.72 -15.32
N ASP A 207 -4.34 -13.69 -16.23
CA ASP A 207 -4.46 -15.10 -15.84
C ASP A 207 -3.22 -15.59 -15.06
N PRO A 208 -3.35 -16.66 -14.27
CA PRO A 208 -2.26 -17.14 -13.43
C PRO A 208 -0.98 -17.55 -14.17
N VAL A 209 -1.06 -17.94 -15.44
CA VAL A 209 0.11 -18.32 -16.25
C VAL A 209 0.90 -17.06 -16.60
N SER A 210 0.24 -16.04 -17.12
CA SER A 210 0.83 -14.74 -17.44
C SER A 210 1.43 -14.08 -16.19
N ALA A 211 0.73 -14.14 -15.06
CA ALA A 211 1.24 -13.63 -13.78
C ALA A 211 2.53 -14.37 -13.33
N ALA A 212 2.59 -15.69 -13.50
CA ALA A 212 3.78 -16.48 -13.18
C ALA A 212 4.97 -16.14 -14.10
N ASP A 213 4.73 -15.86 -15.38
CA ASP A 213 5.77 -15.44 -16.32
C ASP A 213 6.32 -14.05 -15.94
N THR A 214 5.44 -13.10 -15.62
CA THR A 214 5.82 -11.78 -15.10
C THR A 214 6.65 -11.89 -13.82
N SER A 215 6.24 -12.74 -12.89
CA SER A 215 6.99 -12.97 -11.64
C SER A 215 8.39 -13.51 -11.89
N ARG A 216 8.54 -14.46 -12.82
CA ARG A 216 9.87 -15.01 -13.19
C ARG A 216 10.76 -13.95 -13.84
N ALA A 217 10.21 -13.11 -14.70
CA ALA A 217 10.96 -12.03 -15.32
C ALA A 217 11.40 -10.97 -14.30
N ALA A 218 10.51 -10.59 -13.38
CA ALA A 218 10.81 -9.62 -12.32
C ALA A 218 11.88 -10.13 -11.34
N ALA A 219 11.90 -11.44 -11.04
CA ALA A 219 12.89 -12.03 -10.14
C ALA A 219 14.33 -12.05 -10.69
N GLN A 220 14.53 -11.73 -11.97
CA GLN A 220 15.83 -11.68 -12.64
C GLN A 220 16.38 -10.23 -12.75
N ALA A 221 15.57 -9.22 -12.36
CA ALA A 221 15.93 -7.82 -12.41
C ALA A 221 16.68 -7.37 -11.15
#